data_179053831a2ca8143ab6956cfab1deae
#
_entry.id   179053831a2ca8143ab6956cfab1deae
#
_cell.length_a   1.000
_cell.length_b   1.000
_cell.length_c   1.000
_cell.angle_alpha   90.00
_cell.angle_beta   90.00
_cell.angle_gamma   90.00
#
_symmetry.space_group_name_H-M   'P 1'
#
loop_
_entity.id
_entity.type
_entity.pdbx_description
1 polymer ?
#
loop_
_entity_poly.entity_id
_entity_poly.type
_entity_poly.pdbx_seq_one_letter_code
_entity_poly.pdbx_strand_id
1 'polypeptide(L)'
;MTRKMVKSAWMAAAAMALAGGLGFAGGAQAQSPDLAAALSSGAVGEQADGYMGVAGSVSPTVRKEVESINIKRRQVYTDLAGKRGVTVQDAAAATACQTLTRLKSGQVYRIGGGAWQTKGSGAIALPSYCASGG
;
A
#
# COMPACT_ATOMS: atom_id res chain seq x y z
N MET A 1 40.10 37.14 55.82
CA MET A 1 38.89 37.16 54.97
C MET A 1 39.17 36.42 53.65
N THR A 2 38.87 35.17 53.63
CA THR A 2 39.19 34.29 52.49
C THR A 2 37.90 33.92 51.79
N ARG A 3 37.74 34.49 50.60
CA ARG A 3 36.68 34.08 49.70
C ARG A 3 37.08 32.77 49.05
N LYS A 4 36.39 31.70 49.42
CA LYS A 4 36.50 30.42 48.73
C LYS A 4 35.69 30.50 47.45
N MET A 5 36.36 30.52 46.33
CA MET A 5 35.75 30.33 45.01
C MET A 5 35.32 28.89 44.91
N VAL A 6 34.02 28.69 44.85
CA VAL A 6 33.43 27.41 44.45
C VAL A 6 33.52 27.33 42.94
N LYS A 7 34.39 26.47 42.44
CA LYS A 7 34.45 26.13 41.06
C LYS A 7 33.29 25.18 40.76
N SER A 8 32.27 25.70 40.12
CA SER A 8 31.18 24.89 39.59
C SER A 8 31.70 24.05 38.44
N ALA A 9 31.79 22.75 38.69
CA ALA A 9 32.06 21.78 37.64
C ALA A 9 30.82 21.68 36.74
N TRP A 10 30.97 22.10 35.53
CA TRP A 10 29.99 21.90 34.50
C TRP A 10 30.12 20.44 34.06
N MET A 11 29.25 19.60 34.55
CA MET A 11 29.02 18.30 33.94
C MET A 11 28.26 18.52 32.64
N ALA A 12 28.96 18.41 31.56
CA ALA A 12 28.38 18.24 30.26
C ALA A 12 27.70 16.86 30.24
N ALA A 13 26.39 16.85 30.44
CA ALA A 13 25.58 15.71 30.16
C ALA A 13 25.55 15.56 28.63
N ALA A 14 26.36 14.69 28.11
CA ALA A 14 26.22 14.22 26.74
C ALA A 14 24.91 13.44 26.68
N ALA A 15 23.85 14.09 26.25
CA ALA A 15 22.64 13.44 25.84
C ALA A 15 22.99 12.64 24.57
N MET A 16 23.32 11.38 24.72
CA MET A 16 23.24 10.42 23.64
C MET A 16 21.76 10.29 23.25
N ALA A 17 21.37 11.05 22.28
CA ALA A 17 20.17 10.76 21.52
C ALA A 17 20.44 9.44 20.79
N LEU A 18 20.11 8.34 21.42
CA LEU A 18 19.85 7.10 20.73
C LEU A 18 18.61 7.34 19.87
N ALA A 19 18.82 7.91 18.70
CA ALA A 19 17.90 7.77 17.62
C ALA A 19 17.90 6.28 17.25
N GLY A 20 17.26 5.49 18.08
CA GLY A 20 16.80 4.17 17.76
C GLY A 20 15.75 4.31 16.69
N GLY A 21 16.14 4.67 15.49
CA GLY A 21 15.37 4.43 14.30
C GLY A 21 15.31 2.93 14.12
N LEU A 22 14.45 2.26 14.90
CA LEU A 22 13.87 1.01 14.46
C LEU A 22 13.04 1.37 13.24
N GLY A 23 13.74 1.59 12.14
CA GLY A 23 13.15 1.49 10.84
C GLY A 23 12.60 0.08 10.78
N PHE A 24 11.31 -0.05 10.99
CA PHE A 24 10.61 -1.18 10.45
C PHE A 24 10.77 -1.08 8.93
N ALA A 25 11.90 -1.57 8.44
CA ALA A 25 12.03 -1.98 7.05
C ALA A 25 11.16 -3.22 6.86
N GLY A 26 9.94 -3.17 7.44
CA GLY A 26 8.89 -4.14 7.32
C GLY A 26 8.17 -3.89 6.03
N GLY A 27 8.69 -4.44 4.93
CA GLY A 27 7.86 -4.93 3.88
C GLY A 27 7.07 -3.95 3.02
N ALA A 28 7.27 -2.65 3.09
CA ALA A 28 6.93 -1.77 1.98
C ALA A 28 8.04 -1.95 0.94
N GLN A 29 7.97 -3.03 0.17
CA GLN A 29 8.79 -3.13 -1.02
C GLN A 29 8.37 -1.97 -1.91
N ALA A 30 9.28 -1.00 -2.07
CA ALA A 30 9.11 0.05 -3.05
C ALA A 30 8.83 -0.63 -4.39
N GLN A 31 7.80 -0.19 -5.09
CA GLN A 31 7.52 -0.62 -6.45
C GLN A 31 8.76 -0.36 -7.30
N SER A 32 9.11 -1.29 -8.17
CA SER A 32 10.16 -1.03 -9.14
C SER A 32 9.77 0.15 -10.05
N PRO A 33 10.74 0.87 -10.63
CA PRO A 33 10.44 1.91 -11.61
C PRO A 33 9.61 1.38 -12.79
N ASP A 34 9.83 0.14 -13.19
CA ASP A 34 9.11 -0.51 -14.30
C ASP A 34 7.65 -0.76 -13.95
N LEU A 35 7.35 -1.23 -12.74
CA LEU A 35 5.98 -1.37 -12.27
C LEU A 35 5.31 -0.01 -12.09
N ALA A 36 5.99 0.98 -11.56
CA ALA A 36 5.47 2.33 -11.42
C ALA A 36 5.10 2.93 -12.80
N ALA A 37 5.95 2.73 -13.80
CA ALA A 37 5.67 3.12 -15.19
C ALA A 37 4.48 2.37 -15.77
N ALA A 38 4.36 1.07 -15.52
CA ALA A 38 3.23 0.25 -15.98
C ALA A 38 1.89 0.68 -15.35
N LEU A 39 1.88 1.07 -14.09
CA LEU A 39 0.72 1.64 -13.42
C LEU A 39 0.34 3.00 -14.01
N SER A 40 1.32 3.86 -14.24
CA SER A 40 1.09 5.19 -14.80
C SER A 40 0.61 5.15 -16.25
N SER A 41 1.07 4.20 -17.04
CA SER A 41 0.67 4.01 -18.43
C SER A 41 -0.66 3.25 -18.60
N GLY A 42 -1.19 2.67 -17.53
CA GLY A 42 -2.38 1.84 -17.59
C GLY A 42 -2.16 0.41 -18.07
N ALA A 43 -0.91 -0.03 -18.17
CA ALA A 43 -0.60 -1.43 -18.54
C ALA A 43 -0.86 -2.41 -17.39
N VAL A 44 -0.86 -1.91 -16.15
CA VAL A 44 -1.24 -2.63 -14.93
C VAL A 44 -2.28 -1.81 -14.19
N GLY A 45 -3.24 -2.45 -13.56
CA GLY A 45 -4.30 -1.78 -12.83
C GLY A 45 -4.82 -2.57 -11.63
N GLU A 46 -5.76 -1.96 -10.92
CA GLU A 46 -6.43 -2.54 -9.76
C GLU A 46 -7.77 -3.16 -10.15
N GLN A 47 -8.12 -4.25 -9.51
CA GLN A 47 -9.39 -4.93 -9.75
C GLN A 47 -10.26 -4.94 -8.50
N ALA A 48 -11.57 -4.99 -8.70
CA ALA A 48 -12.55 -5.05 -7.62
C ALA A 48 -12.50 -6.34 -6.80
N ASP A 49 -11.78 -7.35 -7.27
CA ASP A 49 -11.51 -8.58 -6.51
C ASP A 49 -10.37 -8.46 -5.49
N GLY A 50 -9.71 -7.30 -5.44
CA GLY A 50 -8.62 -7.02 -4.50
C GLY A 50 -7.22 -7.29 -5.04
N TYR A 51 -7.08 -7.73 -6.27
CA TYR A 51 -5.79 -8.06 -6.88
C TYR A 51 -5.43 -7.08 -7.99
N MET A 52 -4.12 -7.00 -8.28
CA MET A 52 -3.65 -6.31 -9.47
C MET A 52 -3.84 -7.19 -10.71
N GLY A 53 -4.06 -6.55 -11.85
CA GLY A 53 -4.14 -7.23 -13.13
C GLY A 53 -3.33 -6.53 -14.21
N VAL A 54 -2.95 -7.29 -15.23
CA VAL A 54 -2.29 -6.79 -16.43
C VAL A 54 -3.36 -6.40 -17.44
N ALA A 55 -3.43 -5.11 -17.78
CA ALA A 55 -4.39 -4.56 -18.73
C ALA A 55 -3.83 -4.43 -20.16
N GLY A 56 -2.54 -4.27 -20.28
CA GLY A 56 -1.82 -4.12 -21.55
C GLY A 56 -0.58 -4.99 -21.62
N SER A 57 0.36 -4.60 -22.47
CA SER A 57 1.63 -5.30 -22.61
C SER A 57 2.61 -4.87 -21.54
N VAL A 58 3.20 -5.84 -20.84
CA VAL A 58 4.22 -5.63 -19.80
C VAL A 58 5.39 -6.57 -20.02
N SER A 59 6.57 -6.18 -19.50
CA SER A 59 7.74 -7.04 -19.47
C SER A 59 7.52 -8.28 -18.59
N PRO A 60 8.26 -9.38 -18.80
CA PRO A 60 8.23 -10.52 -17.89
C PRO A 60 8.58 -10.15 -16.44
N THR A 61 9.45 -9.18 -16.24
CA THR A 61 9.82 -8.68 -14.90
C THR A 61 8.64 -8.02 -14.20
N VAL A 62 7.91 -7.15 -14.88
CA VAL A 62 6.69 -6.52 -14.33
C VAL A 62 5.62 -7.56 -14.04
N ARG A 63 5.44 -8.54 -14.92
CA ARG A 63 4.48 -9.62 -14.70
C ARG A 63 4.79 -10.41 -13.43
N LYS A 64 6.04 -10.80 -13.22
CA LYS A 64 6.47 -11.48 -11.99
C LYS A 64 6.29 -10.62 -10.75
N GLU A 65 6.51 -9.33 -10.86
CA GLU A 65 6.31 -8.40 -9.75
C GLU A 65 4.82 -8.29 -9.37
N VAL A 66 3.93 -8.19 -10.34
CA VAL A 66 2.46 -8.24 -10.12
C VAL A 66 2.06 -9.53 -9.43
N GLU A 67 2.55 -10.68 -9.90
CA GLU A 67 2.29 -11.98 -9.27
C GLU A 67 2.78 -12.03 -7.82
N SER A 68 3.99 -11.53 -7.56
CA SER A 68 4.55 -11.47 -6.20
C SER A 68 3.72 -10.60 -5.27
N ILE A 69 3.25 -9.45 -5.75
CA ILE A 69 2.36 -8.57 -5.00
C ILE A 69 1.04 -9.27 -4.69
N ASN A 70 0.44 -9.95 -5.66
CA ASN A 70 -0.81 -10.67 -5.48
C ASN A 70 -0.69 -11.82 -4.47
N ILE A 71 0.44 -12.52 -4.46
CA ILE A 71 0.72 -13.54 -3.44
C ILE A 71 0.73 -12.92 -2.04
N LYS A 72 1.40 -11.79 -1.85
CA LYS A 72 1.43 -11.08 -0.57
C LYS A 72 0.06 -10.55 -0.17
N ARG A 73 -0.70 -10.00 -1.11
CA ARG A 73 -2.07 -9.57 -0.88
C ARG A 73 -2.95 -10.73 -0.40
N ARG A 74 -2.84 -11.89 -1.04
CA ARG A 74 -3.58 -13.09 -0.63
C ARG A 74 -3.28 -13.50 0.81
N GLN A 75 -2.03 -13.42 1.25
CA GLN A 75 -1.66 -13.67 2.65
C GLN A 75 -2.37 -12.70 3.59
N VAL A 76 -2.33 -11.40 3.28
CA VAL A 76 -3.02 -10.36 4.06
C VAL A 76 -4.52 -10.61 4.11
N TYR A 77 -5.14 -10.95 3.00
CA TYR A 77 -6.59 -11.23 2.94
C TYR A 77 -6.96 -12.48 3.72
N THR A 78 -6.11 -13.51 3.70
CA THR A 78 -6.29 -14.71 4.51
C THR A 78 -6.27 -14.38 6.01
N ASP A 79 -5.32 -13.57 6.45
CA ASP A 79 -5.23 -13.13 7.84
C ASP A 79 -6.43 -12.27 8.25
N LEU A 80 -6.85 -11.34 7.40
CA LEU A 80 -8.03 -10.51 7.64
C LEU A 80 -9.31 -11.34 7.71
N ALA A 81 -9.46 -12.29 6.81
CA ALA A 81 -10.61 -13.19 6.78
C ALA A 81 -10.72 -13.99 8.08
N GLY A 82 -9.62 -14.55 8.57
CA GLY A 82 -9.57 -15.26 9.84
C GLY A 82 -9.91 -14.38 11.04
N LYS A 83 -9.41 -13.15 11.07
CA LYS A 83 -9.69 -12.19 12.15
C LYS A 83 -11.13 -11.71 12.18
N ARG A 84 -11.79 -11.61 11.03
CA ARG A 84 -13.13 -11.07 10.88
C ARG A 84 -14.23 -12.13 10.76
N GLY A 85 -13.87 -13.39 10.60
CA GLY A 85 -14.81 -14.48 10.39
C GLY A 85 -15.54 -14.39 9.05
N VAL A 86 -14.87 -13.91 8.01
CA VAL A 86 -15.40 -13.77 6.65
C VAL A 86 -14.58 -14.61 5.67
N THR A 87 -15.02 -14.71 4.42
CA THR A 87 -14.22 -15.40 3.39
C THR A 87 -13.02 -14.56 2.96
N VAL A 88 -12.01 -15.20 2.36
CA VAL A 88 -10.87 -14.50 1.77
C VAL A 88 -11.32 -13.55 0.65
N GLN A 89 -12.31 -13.97 -0.15
CA GLN A 89 -12.90 -13.14 -1.19
C GLN A 89 -13.57 -11.89 -0.62
N ASP A 90 -14.31 -12.00 0.48
CA ASP A 90 -14.95 -10.85 1.13
C ASP A 90 -13.90 -9.87 1.69
N ALA A 91 -12.84 -10.38 2.31
CA ALA A 91 -11.74 -9.56 2.80
C ALA A 91 -11.01 -8.84 1.66
N ALA A 92 -10.78 -9.53 0.54
CA ALA A 92 -10.17 -8.97 -0.65
C ALA A 92 -11.05 -7.89 -1.28
N ALA A 93 -12.34 -8.16 -1.46
CA ALA A 93 -13.30 -7.22 -2.03
C ALA A 93 -13.46 -5.97 -1.16
N ALA A 94 -13.54 -6.11 0.16
CA ALA A 94 -13.59 -4.98 1.08
C ALA A 94 -12.34 -4.10 0.99
N THR A 95 -11.17 -4.70 0.84
CA THR A 95 -9.91 -3.97 0.64
C THR A 95 -9.90 -3.28 -0.72
N ALA A 96 -10.41 -3.92 -1.77
CA ALA A 96 -10.52 -3.34 -3.10
C ALA A 96 -11.38 -2.06 -3.11
N CYS A 97 -12.45 -2.01 -2.33
CA CYS A 97 -13.27 -0.81 -2.20
C CYS A 97 -12.43 0.40 -1.77
N GLN A 98 -11.53 0.21 -0.80
CA GLN A 98 -10.62 1.26 -0.34
C GLN A 98 -9.53 1.59 -1.38
N THR A 99 -8.99 0.58 -2.04
CA THR A 99 -7.95 0.77 -3.05
C THR A 99 -8.48 1.55 -4.24
N LEU A 100 -9.66 1.20 -4.73
CA LEU A 100 -10.30 1.87 -5.86
C LEU A 100 -10.61 3.34 -5.58
N THR A 101 -10.99 3.70 -4.36
CA THR A 101 -11.23 5.10 -3.98
C THR A 101 -9.96 5.95 -3.97
N ARG A 102 -8.79 5.33 -3.88
CA ARG A 102 -7.48 6.01 -3.82
C ARG A 102 -6.79 6.10 -5.18
N LEU A 103 -7.37 5.54 -6.22
CA LEU A 103 -6.80 5.62 -7.55
C LEU A 103 -6.68 7.07 -8.02
N LYS A 104 -5.58 7.36 -8.67
CA LYS A 104 -5.32 8.66 -9.30
C LYS A 104 -5.86 8.68 -10.72
N SER A 105 -6.18 9.87 -11.21
CA SER A 105 -6.54 10.06 -12.62
C SER A 105 -5.47 9.48 -13.54
N GLY A 106 -5.88 8.79 -14.57
CA GLY A 106 -5.01 8.11 -15.53
C GLY A 106 -4.68 6.65 -15.19
N GLN A 107 -4.85 6.23 -13.94
CA GLN A 107 -4.70 4.82 -13.56
C GLN A 107 -5.92 4.02 -14.03
N VAL A 108 -5.70 2.74 -14.32
CA VAL A 108 -6.76 1.87 -14.81
C VAL A 108 -7.27 0.91 -13.74
N TYR A 109 -8.52 0.53 -13.89
CA TYR A 109 -9.19 -0.38 -12.99
C TYR A 109 -10.21 -1.25 -13.73
N ARG A 110 -10.62 -2.33 -13.11
CA ARG A 110 -11.64 -3.23 -13.63
C ARG A 110 -12.62 -3.64 -12.53
N ILE A 111 -13.91 -3.53 -12.84
CA ILE A 111 -15.00 -3.97 -11.96
C ILE A 111 -15.55 -5.28 -12.50
N GLY A 112 -15.50 -6.33 -11.69
CA GLY A 112 -15.94 -7.66 -12.11
C GLY A 112 -15.16 -8.18 -13.31
N GLY A 113 -15.81 -8.93 -14.20
CA GLY A 113 -15.24 -9.42 -15.45
C GLY A 113 -15.33 -8.43 -16.62
N GLY A 114 -15.61 -7.15 -16.35
CA GLY A 114 -15.79 -6.12 -17.35
C GLY A 114 -14.51 -5.65 -18.02
N ALA A 115 -14.63 -4.66 -18.88
CA ALA A 115 -13.50 -4.02 -19.53
C ALA A 115 -12.66 -3.19 -18.54
N TRP A 116 -11.38 -3.02 -18.84
CA TRP A 116 -10.52 -2.08 -18.15
C TRP A 116 -11.00 -0.65 -18.42
N GLN A 117 -11.07 0.14 -17.38
CA GLN A 117 -11.49 1.54 -17.42
C GLN A 117 -10.37 2.43 -16.91
N THR A 118 -10.29 3.65 -17.41
CA THR A 118 -9.34 4.66 -16.95
C THR A 118 -10.01 5.58 -15.95
N LYS A 119 -9.40 5.77 -14.78
CA LYS A 119 -9.85 6.73 -13.77
C LYS A 119 -9.75 8.14 -14.33
N GLY A 120 -10.88 8.83 -14.37
CA GLY A 120 -10.95 10.25 -14.70
C GLY A 120 -10.83 11.14 -13.46
N SER A 121 -11.30 12.38 -13.57
CA SER A 121 -11.32 13.35 -12.45
C SER A 121 -12.41 13.06 -11.43
N GLY A 122 -13.48 12.36 -11.82
CA GLY A 122 -14.60 12.01 -10.96
C GLY A 122 -14.37 10.75 -10.13
N ALA A 123 -15.29 10.49 -9.20
CA ALA A 123 -15.27 9.26 -8.42
C ALA A 123 -15.58 8.03 -9.30
N ILE A 124 -15.01 6.88 -8.93
CA ILE A 124 -15.32 5.60 -9.56
C ILE A 124 -16.70 5.14 -9.08
N ALA A 125 -17.51 4.63 -9.98
CA ALA A 125 -18.73 3.91 -9.62
C ALA A 125 -18.34 2.56 -9.01
N LEU A 126 -18.30 2.52 -7.68
CA LEU A 126 -17.95 1.32 -6.92
C LEU A 126 -19.04 0.28 -6.98
N PRO A 127 -18.71 -1.03 -6.87
CA PRO A 127 -19.72 -2.07 -6.69
C PRO A 127 -20.60 -1.81 -5.49
N SER A 128 -21.84 -2.25 -5.56
CA SER A 128 -22.85 -2.01 -4.49
C SER A 128 -22.42 -2.56 -3.13
N TYR A 129 -21.67 -3.65 -3.09
CA TYR A 129 -21.15 -4.20 -1.82
C TYR A 129 -20.16 -3.26 -1.11
N CYS A 130 -19.57 -2.30 -1.79
CA CYS A 130 -18.69 -1.29 -1.16
C CYS A 130 -19.46 -0.32 -0.27
N ALA A 131 -20.75 -0.12 -0.51
CA ALA A 131 -21.61 0.74 0.30
C ALA A 131 -22.05 0.10 1.62
N SER A 132 -22.05 -1.23 1.70
CA SER A 132 -22.53 -2.00 2.85
C SER A 132 -21.44 -2.32 3.89
N GLY A 133 -20.21 -1.96 3.62
CA GLY A 133 -19.02 -2.30 4.43
C GLY A 133 -18.51 -1.16 5.31
N GLY A 134 -19.38 -0.25 5.71
CA GLY A 134 -19.05 0.81 6.66
C GLY A 134 -19.34 0.43 8.09
#